data_cceb1666df71e35db8d9988bbc2b7803
#
_entry.id   cceb1666df71e35db8d9988bbc2b7803
#
_cell.length_a   1.000
_cell.length_b   1.000
_cell.length_c   1.000
_cell.angle_alpha   90.00
_cell.angle_beta   90.00
_cell.angle_gamma   90.00
#
_symmetry.space_group_name_H-M   'P 1'
#
loop_
_entity.id
_entity.type
_entity.pdbx_description
1 polymer ?
#
loop_
_entity_poly.entity_id
_entity_poly.type
_entity_poly.pdbx_seq_one_letter_code
_entity_poly.pdbx_strand_id
1 'polypeptide(L)'
;MAGKIRRFITSLCDPVRYPARTLAHLYRQRWEIELGFREIKQSLQGSEFVLRSKQPALARQEIWGVLIAYTLLRRQMRLMADRLDVAPGRMGFHMASIAIIDVLRFAPLESAATLPQRLTVLFKQAKLFVLSPKRERACPRVVKSRPSKYPKNATQFLTDWH
;
A
#
# COMPACT_ATOMS: atom_id res chain seq x y z
N MET A 1 29.65 9.12 5.66
CA MET A 1 28.80 7.92 5.77
C MET A 1 28.92 7.14 4.49
N ALA A 2 29.50 5.92 4.51
CA ALA A 2 29.64 5.07 3.35
C ALA A 2 28.24 4.61 2.89
N GLY A 3 27.83 5.04 1.71
CA GLY A 3 26.55 4.67 1.13
C GLY A 3 26.49 3.17 0.86
N LYS A 4 25.44 2.50 1.29
CA LYS A 4 25.22 1.08 1.03
C LYS A 4 25.04 0.87 -0.47
N ILE A 5 25.97 0.18 -1.11
CA ILE A 5 25.90 -0.17 -2.53
C ILE A 5 24.76 -1.17 -2.73
N ARG A 6 23.84 -0.88 -3.65
CA ARG A 6 22.78 -1.80 -4.07
C ARG A 6 23.04 -2.20 -5.52
N ARG A 7 22.96 -3.48 -5.79
CA ARG A 7 23.10 -4.04 -7.14
C ARG A 7 21.75 -4.49 -7.63
N PHE A 8 21.43 -4.18 -8.89
CA PHE A 8 20.21 -4.59 -9.57
C PHE A 8 20.59 -5.32 -10.85
N ILE A 9 19.82 -6.35 -11.18
CA ILE A 9 19.89 -7.04 -12.46
C ILE A 9 18.66 -6.63 -13.26
N THR A 10 18.83 -6.21 -14.49
CA THR A 10 17.76 -5.75 -15.37
C THR A 10 18.03 -6.17 -16.81
N SER A 11 16.97 -6.40 -17.58
CA SER A 11 17.04 -6.57 -19.04
C SER A 11 17.08 -5.26 -19.81
N LEU A 12 16.96 -4.10 -19.12
CA LEU A 12 17.04 -2.76 -19.70
C LEU A 12 18.53 -2.37 -19.83
N CYS A 13 19.16 -2.80 -20.92
CA CYS A 13 20.62 -2.74 -21.07
C CYS A 13 21.15 -1.42 -21.62
N ASP A 14 20.29 -0.53 -22.13
CA ASP A 14 20.69 0.77 -22.66
C ASP A 14 20.85 1.80 -21.53
N PRO A 15 22.09 2.19 -21.12
CA PRO A 15 22.32 3.10 -20.00
C PRO A 15 21.92 4.55 -20.29
N VAL A 16 21.83 4.93 -21.56
CA VAL A 16 21.41 6.29 -21.98
C VAL A 16 19.90 6.41 -21.85
N ARG A 17 19.16 5.44 -22.37
CA ARG A 17 17.70 5.41 -22.29
C ARG A 17 17.20 5.08 -20.87
N TYR A 18 17.94 4.24 -20.13
CA TYR A 18 17.59 3.77 -18.80
C TYR A 18 18.72 3.99 -17.78
N PRO A 19 18.95 5.23 -17.35
CA PRO A 19 20.01 5.55 -16.40
C PRO A 19 19.83 4.78 -15.08
N ALA A 20 20.90 4.24 -14.52
CA ALA A 20 20.90 3.43 -13.31
C ALA A 20 20.21 4.15 -12.12
N ARG A 21 20.36 5.47 -12.01
CA ARG A 21 19.72 6.29 -10.97
C ARG A 21 18.19 6.27 -11.12
N THR A 22 17.67 6.38 -12.35
CA THR A 22 16.23 6.34 -12.64
C THR A 22 15.67 4.96 -12.32
N LEU A 23 16.36 3.88 -12.72
CA LEU A 23 15.96 2.51 -12.38
C LEU A 23 15.97 2.26 -10.87
N ALA A 24 16.96 2.75 -10.14
CA ALA A 24 17.02 2.63 -8.70
C ALA A 24 15.88 3.39 -8.01
N HIS A 25 15.52 4.57 -8.53
CA HIS A 25 14.37 5.33 -8.04
C HIS A 25 13.05 4.59 -8.29
N LEU A 26 12.85 4.10 -9.51
CA LEU A 26 11.66 3.32 -9.87
C LEU A 26 11.53 2.05 -9.01
N TYR A 27 12.63 1.35 -8.77
CA TYR A 27 12.63 0.16 -7.92
C TYR A 27 12.23 0.47 -6.46
N ARG A 28 12.55 1.65 -5.95
CA ARG A 28 12.09 2.07 -4.61
C ARG A 28 10.58 2.20 -4.53
N GLN A 29 9.92 2.54 -5.64
CA GLN A 29 8.46 2.66 -5.72
C GLN A 29 7.76 1.29 -5.71
N ARG A 30 8.48 0.17 -5.86
CA ARG A 30 7.92 -1.18 -5.78
C ARG A 30 7.11 -1.42 -4.48
N TRP A 31 7.49 -0.76 -3.39
CA TRP A 31 6.76 -0.82 -2.13
C TRP A 31 5.32 -0.29 -2.21
N GLU A 32 5.02 0.55 -3.19
CA GLU A 32 3.65 1.06 -3.39
C GLU A 32 2.69 -0.08 -3.76
N ILE A 33 3.18 -1.13 -4.44
CA ILE A 33 2.38 -2.34 -4.75
C ILE A 33 2.01 -3.07 -3.46
N GLU A 34 2.98 -3.26 -2.56
CA GLU A 34 2.75 -3.92 -1.26
C GLU A 34 1.82 -3.10 -0.36
N LEU A 35 1.95 -1.77 -0.40
CA LEU A 35 1.04 -0.86 0.28
C LEU A 35 -0.38 -0.98 -0.29
N GLY A 36 -0.55 -1.01 -1.61
CA GLY A 36 -1.84 -1.19 -2.27
C GLY A 36 -2.53 -2.50 -1.85
N PHE A 37 -1.81 -3.61 -1.85
CA PHE A 37 -2.36 -4.88 -1.34
C PHE A 37 -2.77 -4.80 0.13
N ARG A 38 -1.99 -4.14 0.97
CA ARG A 38 -2.33 -3.94 2.38
C ARG A 38 -3.57 -3.06 2.54
N GLU A 39 -3.70 -1.99 1.77
CA GLU A 39 -4.86 -1.11 1.78
C GLU A 39 -6.14 -1.84 1.39
N ILE A 40 -6.08 -2.68 0.35
CA ILE A 40 -7.21 -3.51 -0.06
C ILE A 40 -7.58 -4.48 1.07
N LYS A 41 -6.61 -5.22 1.61
CA LYS A 41 -6.88 -6.26 2.59
C LYS A 41 -7.30 -5.73 3.97
N GLN A 42 -6.66 -4.67 4.44
CA GLN A 42 -6.84 -4.21 5.82
C GLN A 42 -7.79 -3.03 5.95
N SER A 43 -7.80 -2.12 4.98
CA SER A 43 -8.56 -0.88 5.10
C SER A 43 -9.85 -0.89 4.32
N LEU A 44 -9.91 -1.55 3.17
CA LEU A 44 -11.10 -1.57 2.34
C LEU A 44 -12.07 -2.70 2.74
N GLN A 45 -11.56 -3.84 3.16
CA GLN A 45 -12.34 -5.05 3.42
C GLN A 45 -12.30 -5.51 4.89
N GLY A 46 -11.55 -4.82 5.73
CA GLY A 46 -11.27 -5.26 7.09
C GLY A 46 -10.23 -6.40 7.13
N SER A 47 -10.04 -7.00 8.31
CA SER A 47 -9.03 -8.03 8.52
C SER A 47 -9.37 -9.39 7.89
N GLU A 48 -10.63 -9.60 7.48
CA GLU A 48 -11.14 -10.88 6.99
C GLU A 48 -11.65 -10.76 5.55
N PHE A 49 -10.71 -10.71 4.60
CA PHE A 49 -11.08 -10.86 3.19
C PHE A 49 -11.30 -12.34 2.87
N VAL A 50 -12.55 -12.75 2.88
CA VAL A 50 -12.97 -14.07 2.40
C VAL A 50 -13.87 -13.86 1.18
N LEU A 51 -13.47 -14.41 0.04
CA LEU A 51 -14.33 -14.47 -1.12
C LEU A 51 -15.56 -15.32 -0.76
N ARG A 52 -16.75 -14.76 -0.92
CA ARG A 52 -18.01 -15.45 -0.57
C ARG A 52 -18.36 -16.54 -1.57
N SER A 53 -17.96 -16.34 -2.83
CA SER A 53 -18.30 -17.25 -3.90
C SER A 53 -17.31 -18.40 -4.00
N LYS A 54 -17.84 -19.61 -4.13
CA LYS A 54 -17.08 -20.83 -4.42
C LYS A 54 -16.90 -21.08 -5.93
N GLN A 55 -17.67 -20.39 -6.77
CA GLN A 55 -17.59 -20.50 -8.22
C GLN A 55 -16.51 -19.57 -8.78
N PRO A 56 -15.59 -20.04 -9.64
CA PRO A 56 -14.49 -19.25 -10.16
C PRO A 56 -14.92 -17.95 -10.88
N ALA A 57 -16.03 -18.01 -11.63
CA ALA A 57 -16.56 -16.86 -12.34
C ALA A 57 -17.02 -15.75 -11.38
N LEU A 58 -17.78 -16.10 -10.35
CA LEU A 58 -18.28 -15.17 -9.35
C LEU A 58 -17.15 -14.66 -8.46
N ALA A 59 -16.17 -15.50 -8.10
CA ALA A 59 -14.97 -15.06 -7.38
C ALA A 59 -14.20 -14.00 -8.16
N ARG A 60 -14.07 -14.14 -9.49
CA ARG A 60 -13.48 -13.11 -10.35
C ARG A 60 -14.28 -11.80 -10.32
N GLN A 61 -15.61 -11.87 -10.33
CA GLN A 61 -16.46 -10.66 -10.23
C GLN A 61 -16.26 -9.95 -8.91
N GLU A 62 -16.19 -10.67 -7.78
CA GLU A 62 -15.90 -10.08 -6.48
C GLU A 62 -14.54 -9.38 -6.47
N ILE A 63 -13.50 -10.00 -7.02
CA ILE A 63 -12.16 -9.39 -7.11
C ILE A 63 -12.20 -8.13 -7.98
N TRP A 64 -12.86 -8.18 -9.14
CA TRP A 64 -12.99 -7.00 -10.00
C TRP A 64 -13.75 -5.87 -9.32
N GLY A 65 -14.82 -6.18 -8.60
CA GLY A 65 -15.56 -5.19 -7.81
C GLY A 65 -14.68 -4.47 -6.81
N VAL A 66 -13.87 -5.22 -6.08
CA VAL A 66 -12.90 -4.66 -5.11
C VAL A 66 -11.84 -3.78 -5.79
N LEU A 67 -11.27 -4.24 -6.90
CA LEU A 67 -10.26 -3.48 -7.65
C LEU A 67 -10.83 -2.19 -8.24
N ILE A 68 -12.07 -2.21 -8.74
CA ILE A 68 -12.77 -1.03 -9.23
C ILE A 68 -12.99 -0.04 -8.08
N ALA A 69 -13.55 -0.49 -6.96
CA ALA A 69 -13.76 0.34 -5.79
C ALA A 69 -12.45 0.97 -5.29
N TYR A 70 -11.38 0.20 -5.17
CA TYR A 70 -10.06 0.69 -4.81
C TYR A 70 -9.55 1.75 -5.78
N THR A 71 -9.69 1.52 -7.08
CA THR A 71 -9.24 2.46 -8.13
C THR A 71 -10.00 3.78 -8.05
N LEU A 72 -11.33 3.74 -7.84
CA LEU A 72 -12.16 4.93 -7.67
C LEU A 72 -11.76 5.74 -6.43
N LEU A 73 -11.54 5.07 -5.29
CA LEU A 73 -11.07 5.71 -4.07
C LEU A 73 -9.70 6.38 -4.28
N ARG A 74 -8.75 5.68 -4.89
CA ARG A 74 -7.42 6.23 -5.20
C ARG A 74 -7.48 7.40 -6.16
N ARG A 75 -8.36 7.34 -7.17
CA ARG A 75 -8.60 8.48 -8.07
C ARG A 75 -9.09 9.70 -7.30
N GLN A 76 -10.05 9.53 -6.41
CA GLN A 76 -10.57 10.63 -5.60
C GLN A 76 -9.51 11.20 -4.67
N MET A 77 -8.73 10.34 -4.03
CA MET A 77 -7.59 10.76 -3.19
C MET A 77 -6.54 11.54 -3.99
N ARG A 78 -6.28 11.15 -5.24
CA ARG A 78 -5.39 11.88 -6.14
C ARG A 78 -5.92 13.30 -6.41
N LEU A 79 -7.20 13.45 -6.71
CA LEU A 79 -7.82 14.77 -6.90
C LEU A 79 -7.72 15.65 -5.65
N MET A 80 -7.80 15.05 -4.44
CA MET A 80 -7.56 15.75 -3.18
C MET A 80 -6.10 16.20 -3.04
N ALA A 81 -5.16 15.30 -3.35
CA ALA A 81 -3.72 15.58 -3.29
C ALA A 81 -3.33 16.70 -4.26
N ASP A 82 -3.83 16.65 -5.50
CA ASP A 82 -3.58 17.66 -6.53
C ASP A 82 -4.10 19.05 -6.08
N ARG A 83 -5.26 19.13 -5.41
CA ARG A 83 -5.79 20.41 -4.87
C ARG A 83 -4.97 20.95 -3.68
N LEU A 84 -4.29 20.09 -2.94
CA LEU A 84 -3.46 20.45 -1.80
C LEU A 84 -1.98 20.64 -2.16
N ASP A 85 -1.64 20.45 -3.43
CA ASP A 85 -0.24 20.45 -3.93
C ASP A 85 0.67 19.50 -3.14
N VAL A 86 0.15 18.29 -2.86
CA VAL A 86 0.91 17.25 -2.17
C VAL A 86 1.02 15.99 -3.04
N ALA A 87 2.12 15.25 -2.85
CA ALA A 87 2.28 13.98 -3.56
C ALA A 87 1.16 12.99 -3.18
N PRO A 88 0.54 12.27 -4.15
CA PRO A 88 -0.57 11.34 -3.89
C PRO A 88 -0.28 10.28 -2.83
N GLY A 89 0.99 9.81 -2.74
CA GLY A 89 1.43 8.87 -1.70
C GLY A 89 1.47 9.45 -0.28
N ARG A 90 1.24 10.77 -0.12
CA ARG A 90 1.11 11.43 1.18
C ARG A 90 -0.31 11.40 1.73
N MET A 91 -1.29 10.98 0.95
CA MET A 91 -2.67 10.83 1.42
C MET A 91 -2.83 9.52 2.19
N GLY A 92 -3.34 9.60 3.43
CA GLY A 92 -3.64 8.44 4.26
C GLY A 92 -4.88 7.70 3.75
N PHE A 93 -4.70 6.46 3.28
CA PHE A 93 -5.78 5.69 2.63
C PHE A 93 -6.97 5.45 3.57
N HIS A 94 -6.71 5.00 4.79
CA HIS A 94 -7.77 4.59 5.72
C HIS A 94 -8.78 5.70 6.01
N MET A 95 -8.30 6.86 6.45
CA MET A 95 -9.20 7.98 6.78
C MET A 95 -9.86 8.58 5.55
N ALA A 96 -9.11 8.74 4.46
CA ALA A 96 -9.66 9.26 3.22
C ALA A 96 -10.72 8.33 2.63
N SER A 97 -10.53 7.02 2.66
CA SER A 97 -11.51 6.05 2.14
C SER A 97 -12.82 6.08 2.95
N ILE A 98 -12.76 6.18 4.27
CA ILE A 98 -13.94 6.31 5.11
C ILE A 98 -14.73 7.57 4.71
N ALA A 99 -14.07 8.72 4.63
CA ALA A 99 -14.74 9.97 4.30
C ALA A 99 -15.34 9.97 2.89
N ILE A 100 -14.66 9.37 1.90
CA ILE A 100 -15.18 9.24 0.54
C ILE A 100 -16.38 8.30 0.50
N ILE A 101 -16.28 7.14 1.19
CA ILE A 101 -17.38 6.15 1.24
C ILE A 101 -18.60 6.75 1.92
N ASP A 102 -18.43 7.53 2.98
CA ASP A 102 -19.55 8.22 3.63
C ASP A 102 -20.29 9.15 2.69
N VAL A 103 -19.56 9.97 1.91
CA VAL A 103 -20.19 10.83 0.91
C VAL A 103 -20.95 10.00 -0.12
N LEU A 104 -20.37 8.91 -0.62
CA LEU A 104 -21.02 8.03 -1.61
C LEU A 104 -22.23 7.28 -1.05
N ARG A 105 -22.19 6.89 0.22
CA ARG A 105 -23.28 6.17 0.90
C ARG A 105 -24.51 7.06 1.11
N PHE A 106 -24.31 8.32 1.47
CA PHE A 106 -25.40 9.22 1.80
C PHE A 106 -25.86 10.07 0.61
N ALA A 107 -25.05 10.24 -0.43
CA ALA A 107 -25.41 11.00 -1.63
C ALA A 107 -26.73 10.55 -2.29
N PRO A 108 -27.06 9.25 -2.40
CA PRO A 108 -28.33 8.81 -3.00
C PRO A 108 -29.57 9.12 -2.14
N LEU A 109 -29.37 9.36 -0.84
CA LEU A 109 -30.47 9.65 0.12
C LEU A 109 -30.82 11.14 0.14
N GLU A 110 -30.04 11.97 -0.52
CA GLU A 110 -30.19 13.41 -0.52
C GLU A 110 -30.58 13.94 -1.90
N SER A 111 -30.98 15.20 -1.97
CA SER A 111 -31.25 15.84 -3.24
C SER A 111 -29.94 16.02 -4.03
N ALA A 112 -30.01 15.96 -5.35
CA ALA A 112 -28.84 16.16 -6.24
C ALA A 112 -28.14 17.51 -5.99
N ALA A 113 -28.85 18.51 -5.49
CA ALA A 113 -28.31 19.82 -5.16
C ALA A 113 -27.35 19.83 -3.96
N THR A 114 -27.42 18.84 -3.06
CA THR A 114 -26.55 18.77 -1.87
C THR A 114 -25.19 18.12 -2.15
N LEU A 115 -25.09 17.32 -3.19
CA LEU A 115 -23.83 16.63 -3.55
C LEU A 115 -22.64 17.57 -3.77
N PRO A 116 -22.76 18.71 -4.49
CA PRO A 116 -21.64 19.66 -4.64
C PRO A 116 -21.15 20.23 -3.32
N GLN A 117 -22.08 20.48 -2.38
CA GLN A 117 -21.75 20.98 -1.05
C GLN A 117 -20.99 19.93 -0.23
N ARG A 118 -21.42 18.67 -0.26
CA ARG A 118 -20.73 17.55 0.39
C ARG A 118 -19.32 17.35 -0.18
N LEU A 119 -19.18 17.39 -1.49
CA LEU A 119 -17.85 17.31 -2.13
C LEU A 119 -16.96 18.48 -1.70
N THR A 120 -17.53 19.68 -1.58
CA THR A 120 -16.77 20.86 -1.09
C THR A 120 -16.27 20.64 0.34
N VAL A 121 -17.11 20.11 1.22
CA VAL A 121 -16.73 19.78 2.61
C VAL A 121 -15.64 18.70 2.61
N LEU A 122 -15.83 17.61 1.84
CA LEU A 122 -14.84 16.55 1.71
C LEU A 122 -13.46 17.08 1.27
N PHE A 123 -13.43 17.97 0.28
CA PHE A 123 -12.17 18.59 -0.16
C PHE A 123 -11.56 19.54 0.89
N LYS A 124 -12.37 20.26 1.66
CA LYS A 124 -11.86 21.06 2.80
C LYS A 124 -11.25 20.17 3.87
N GLN A 125 -11.81 19.00 4.11
CA GLN A 125 -11.30 18.02 5.08
C GLN A 125 -10.06 17.26 4.58
N ALA A 126 -9.76 17.29 3.27
CA ALA A 126 -8.68 16.52 2.68
C ALA A 126 -7.31 16.78 3.33
N LYS A 127 -7.08 18.00 3.86
CA LYS A 127 -5.85 18.34 4.61
C LYS A 127 -5.63 17.48 5.85
N LEU A 128 -6.71 16.98 6.47
CA LEU A 128 -6.64 16.10 7.65
C LEU A 128 -6.14 14.69 7.30
N PHE A 129 -6.22 14.32 6.02
CA PHE A 129 -5.80 13.00 5.54
C PHE A 129 -4.33 12.99 5.09
N VAL A 130 -3.67 14.14 5.09
CA VAL A 130 -2.24 14.23 4.71
C VAL A 130 -1.38 13.65 5.83
N LEU A 131 -0.62 12.61 5.49
CA LEU A 131 0.31 11.97 6.41
C LEU A 131 1.49 12.90 6.74
N SER A 132 1.93 12.88 7.99
CA SER A 132 3.16 13.58 8.39
C SER A 132 4.38 13.09 7.60
N PRO A 133 5.39 13.93 7.37
CA PRO A 133 6.64 13.50 6.75
C PRO A 133 7.20 12.26 7.45
N LYS A 134 7.61 11.26 6.67
CA LYS A 134 8.27 10.08 7.25
C LYS A 134 9.54 10.56 7.96
N ARG A 135 9.63 10.28 9.26
CA ARG A 135 10.88 10.52 10.00
C ARG A 135 11.96 9.62 9.38
N GLU A 136 13.12 10.20 9.09
CA GLU A 136 14.29 9.42 8.72
C GLU A 136 14.71 8.58 9.93
N ARG A 137 14.25 7.34 9.98
CA ARG A 137 14.68 6.39 11.00
C ARG A 137 15.89 5.64 10.45
N ALA A 138 17.07 6.03 10.88
CA ALA A 138 18.31 5.28 10.66
C ALA A 138 18.49 4.20 11.74
N CYS A 139 17.45 3.43 12.04
CA CYS A 139 17.59 2.30 12.95
C CYS A 139 18.04 1.07 12.15
N PRO A 140 19.26 0.56 12.35
CA PRO A 140 19.66 -0.72 11.78
C PRO A 140 18.69 -1.78 12.32
N ARG A 141 18.06 -2.54 11.43
CA ARG A 141 17.25 -3.68 11.84
C ARG A 141 18.17 -4.70 12.50
N VAL A 142 18.01 -4.89 13.78
CA VAL A 142 18.55 -6.07 14.45
C VAL A 142 17.78 -7.26 13.90
N VAL A 143 18.45 -8.11 13.14
CA VAL A 143 17.88 -9.39 12.70
C VAL A 143 17.78 -10.24 13.96
N LYS A 144 16.60 -10.33 14.56
CA LYS A 144 16.34 -11.32 15.60
C LYS A 144 16.51 -12.69 14.96
N SER A 145 17.53 -13.44 15.35
CA SER A 145 17.59 -14.86 15.00
C SER A 145 16.35 -15.51 15.60
N ARG A 146 15.48 -16.05 14.76
CA ARG A 146 14.37 -16.86 15.26
C ARG A 146 14.99 -18.08 15.92
N PRO A 147 14.65 -18.40 17.18
CA PRO A 147 15.08 -19.67 17.76
C PRO A 147 14.62 -20.78 16.81
N SER A 148 15.54 -21.68 16.45
CA SER A 148 15.18 -22.83 15.62
C SER A 148 14.07 -23.61 16.33
N LYS A 149 12.99 -23.92 15.62
CA LYS A 149 11.87 -24.72 16.17
C LYS A 149 12.37 -26.11 16.63
N TYR A 150 13.50 -26.52 16.10
CA TYR A 150 14.23 -27.73 16.44
C TYR A 150 15.68 -27.32 16.74
N PRO A 151 16.08 -27.13 18.03
CA PRO A 151 17.47 -26.90 18.37
C PRO A 151 18.26 -28.13 17.87
N LYS A 152 19.20 -27.90 16.97
CA LYS A 152 20.15 -28.95 16.60
C LYS A 152 20.96 -29.23 17.86
N ASN A 153 20.79 -30.40 18.45
CA ASN A 153 21.68 -30.89 19.50
C ASN A 153 23.07 -31.02 18.90
N ALA A 154 23.91 -30.05 19.14
CA ALA A 154 25.28 -29.99 18.62
C ALA A 154 26.22 -31.00 19.33
N THR A 155 25.69 -31.82 20.23
CA THR A 155 26.51 -32.64 21.15
C THR A 155 26.34 -34.16 20.99
N GLN A 156 25.63 -34.65 19.97
CA GLN A 156 25.37 -36.10 19.84
C GLN A 156 26.07 -36.79 18.66
N PHE A 157 26.97 -36.14 17.96
CA PHE A 157 27.65 -36.76 16.80
C PHE A 157 29.12 -37.13 17.04
N LEU A 158 29.62 -37.12 18.25
CA LEU A 158 31.05 -37.40 18.50
C LEU A 158 31.33 -38.55 19.47
N THR A 159 30.37 -39.42 19.82
CA THR A 159 30.61 -40.52 20.77
C THR A 159 30.37 -41.93 20.25
N ASP A 160 30.05 -42.16 18.98
CA ASP A 160 29.76 -43.52 18.48
C ASP A 160 30.75 -44.01 17.40
N TRP A 161 32.03 -43.68 17.53
CA TRP A 161 33.10 -44.30 16.74
C TRP A 161 34.23 -44.69 17.70
N HIS A 162 34.03 -45.75 18.47
CA HIS A 162 35.11 -46.62 19.02
C HIS A 162 34.68 -48.06 18.91
#